data_b668b24ff612e70dc4dc4913d1584633
#
_entry.id   b668b24ff612e70dc4dc4913d1584633
#
_cell.length_a   1.000
_cell.length_b   1.000
_cell.length_c   1.000
_cell.angle_alpha   90.00
_cell.angle_beta   90.00
_cell.angle_gamma   90.00
#
_symmetry.space_group_name_H-M   'P 1'
#
loop_
_entity.id
_entity.type
_entity.pdbx_description
1 polymer ?
#
loop_
_entity_poly.entity_id
_entity_poly.type
_entity_poly.pdbx_seq_one_letter_code
_entity_poly.pdbx_strand_id
1 'polypeptide(L)'
;KIVLNDIDERNFEQIEKDEYSNLQKKILEVNPKSAKDPTVSARKSINQLVKLGFVKTGLRNYHRLSKEYLRAPTSAYRNKLFSLIVGEAANFAANVTNHDGRRHVDFITSTLMRIGSLNKKQIIGLMTIDPENHPKGFIDLDELNLASKNASKNSFFERKYNQVSYLCNVLNKLEDLTFHDSKLFFDEDARRL
;
A
#
# COMPACT_ATOMS: atom_id res chain seq x y z
N LYS A 1 -13.25 10.40 -2.16
CA LYS A 1 -14.05 11.39 -2.92
C LYS A 1 -13.52 12.81 -2.68
N ILE A 2 -13.49 13.30 -1.43
CA ILE A 2 -13.05 14.69 -1.10
C ILE A 2 -11.70 15.03 -1.73
N VAL A 3 -10.67 14.20 -1.53
CA VAL A 3 -9.32 14.44 -2.06
C VAL A 3 -9.29 14.47 -3.59
N LEU A 4 -10.05 13.61 -4.27
CA LEU A 4 -10.11 13.61 -5.73
C LEU A 4 -10.79 14.87 -6.27
N ASN A 5 -11.89 15.29 -5.62
CA ASN A 5 -12.57 16.52 -5.99
C ASN A 5 -11.67 17.75 -5.79
N ASP A 6 -10.92 17.79 -4.68
CA ASP A 6 -9.95 18.85 -4.41
C ASP A 6 -8.85 18.94 -5.48
N ILE A 7 -8.34 17.80 -5.95
CA ILE A 7 -7.38 17.77 -7.06
C ILE A 7 -7.99 18.32 -8.36
N ASP A 8 -9.25 17.95 -8.66
CA ASP A 8 -9.95 18.49 -9.84
C ASP A 8 -10.20 19.98 -9.72
N GLU A 9 -10.64 20.47 -8.54
CA GLU A 9 -10.88 21.91 -8.26
C GLU A 9 -9.62 22.74 -8.45
N ARG A 10 -8.44 22.20 -8.10
CA ARG A 10 -7.13 22.84 -8.32
C ARG A 10 -6.56 22.63 -9.72
N ASN A 11 -7.31 22.03 -10.63
CA ASN A 11 -6.87 21.75 -11.99
C ASN A 11 -5.53 20.99 -12.07
N PHE A 12 -5.32 20.01 -11.16
CA PHE A 12 -4.11 19.20 -11.04
C PHE A 12 -2.83 19.97 -10.66
N GLU A 13 -2.97 21.16 -10.15
CA GLU A 13 -1.84 21.91 -9.59
C GLU A 13 -1.37 21.35 -8.25
N GLN A 14 -0.15 21.66 -7.88
CA GLN A 14 0.40 21.28 -6.59
C GLN A 14 -0.37 21.95 -5.46
N ILE A 15 -0.70 21.18 -4.42
CA ILE A 15 -1.39 21.73 -3.26
C ILE A 15 -0.46 22.65 -2.44
N GLU A 16 -0.91 23.84 -2.17
CA GLU A 16 -0.26 24.79 -1.28
C GLU A 16 -0.54 24.45 0.19
N LYS A 17 0.28 25.01 1.11
CA LYS A 17 0.19 24.69 2.54
C LYS A 17 -1.18 25.01 3.13
N ASP A 18 -1.76 26.15 2.77
CA ASP A 18 -3.06 26.57 3.29
C ASP A 18 -4.20 25.75 2.69
N GLU A 19 -4.12 25.41 1.41
CA GLU A 19 -5.06 24.50 0.74
C GLU A 19 -5.02 23.11 1.38
N TYR A 20 -3.82 22.60 1.70
CA TYR A 20 -3.67 21.33 2.39
C TYR A 20 -4.34 21.35 3.77
N SER A 21 -4.21 22.47 4.51
CA SER A 21 -4.88 22.65 5.80
C SER A 21 -6.40 22.68 5.65
N ASN A 22 -6.92 23.33 4.59
CA ASN A 22 -8.34 23.35 4.29
C ASN A 22 -8.87 21.95 3.87
N LEU A 23 -8.10 21.22 3.06
CA LEU A 23 -8.42 19.83 2.72
C LEU A 23 -8.53 18.94 3.97
N GLN A 24 -7.60 19.10 4.92
CA GLN A 24 -7.66 18.37 6.20
C GLN A 24 -8.94 18.71 6.98
N LYS A 25 -9.36 19.98 7.05
CA LYS A 25 -10.62 20.38 7.69
C LYS A 25 -11.83 19.74 7.00
N LYS A 26 -11.93 19.79 5.68
CA LYS A 26 -13.00 19.13 4.89
C LYS A 26 -13.10 17.64 5.19
N ILE A 27 -11.97 16.95 5.36
CA ILE A 27 -11.94 15.51 5.70
C ILE A 27 -12.48 15.27 7.11
N LEU A 28 -12.14 16.13 8.07
CA LEU A 28 -12.58 16.00 9.46
C LEU A 28 -14.08 16.29 9.62
N GLU A 29 -14.63 17.22 8.87
CA GLU A 29 -16.08 17.54 8.86
C GLU A 29 -16.91 16.33 8.44
N VAL A 30 -16.45 15.56 7.44
CA VAL A 30 -17.16 14.38 6.94
C VAL A 30 -16.91 13.13 7.78
N ASN A 31 -15.78 13.07 8.48
CA ASN A 31 -15.43 11.94 9.34
C ASN A 31 -14.93 12.43 10.71
N PRO A 32 -15.82 12.96 11.54
CA PRO A 32 -15.48 13.46 12.87
C PRO A 32 -15.14 12.30 13.80
N LYS A 33 -13.93 11.78 13.69
CA LYS A 33 -13.44 10.81 14.67
C LYS A 33 -12.94 11.53 15.90
N SER A 34 -13.26 10.98 17.07
CA SER A 34 -12.69 11.33 18.38
C SER A 34 -11.22 10.94 18.47
N ALA A 35 -10.39 11.44 17.57
CA ALA A 35 -8.95 11.27 17.63
C ALA A 35 -8.36 12.32 18.59
N LYS A 36 -7.37 11.93 19.40
CA LYS A 36 -6.61 12.86 20.26
C LYS A 36 -6.04 14.05 19.46
N ASP A 37 -5.74 13.83 18.18
CA ASP A 37 -5.29 14.86 17.24
C ASP A 37 -5.99 14.65 15.88
N PRO A 38 -7.07 15.41 15.62
CA PRO A 38 -7.81 15.33 14.37
C PRO A 38 -6.97 15.63 13.13
N THR A 39 -6.05 16.60 13.21
CA THR A 39 -5.19 17.03 12.10
C THR A 39 -4.24 15.90 11.68
N VAL A 40 -3.64 15.21 12.66
CA VAL A 40 -2.82 14.02 12.40
C VAL A 40 -3.65 12.90 11.78
N SER A 41 -4.91 12.74 12.19
CA SER A 41 -5.81 11.73 11.62
C SER A 41 -6.12 12.01 10.14
N ALA A 42 -6.44 13.24 9.77
CA ALA A 42 -6.67 13.65 8.38
C ALA A 42 -5.43 13.45 7.52
N ARG A 43 -4.25 13.88 8.00
CA ARG A 43 -2.97 13.66 7.32
C ARG A 43 -2.68 12.18 7.09
N LYS A 44 -2.91 11.33 8.10
CA LYS A 44 -2.74 9.88 7.96
C LYS A 44 -3.67 9.30 6.89
N SER A 45 -4.91 9.76 6.82
CA SER A 45 -5.87 9.33 5.80
C SER A 45 -5.43 9.70 4.38
N ILE A 46 -4.93 10.93 4.17
CA ILE A 46 -4.38 11.36 2.89
C ILE A 46 -3.16 10.50 2.52
N ASN A 47 -2.22 10.32 3.46
CA ASN A 47 -1.02 9.50 3.22
C ASN A 47 -1.36 8.05 2.89
N GLN A 48 -2.43 7.49 3.43
CA GLN A 48 -2.89 6.15 3.05
C GLN A 48 -3.33 6.10 1.58
N LEU A 49 -4.03 7.11 1.09
CA LEU A 49 -4.43 7.15 -0.33
C LEU A 49 -3.22 7.21 -1.26
N VAL A 50 -2.16 7.94 -0.86
CA VAL A 50 -0.90 7.98 -1.62
C VAL A 50 -0.20 6.62 -1.61
N LYS A 51 -0.08 5.98 -0.45
CA LYS A 51 0.54 4.64 -0.32
C LYS A 51 -0.17 3.57 -1.13
N LEU A 52 -1.50 3.59 -1.11
CA LEU A 52 -2.33 2.64 -1.85
C LEU A 52 -2.43 2.97 -3.35
N GLY A 53 -1.79 4.04 -3.81
CA GLY A 53 -1.76 4.41 -5.22
C GLY A 53 -2.99 5.16 -5.73
N PHE A 54 -4.01 5.40 -4.89
CA PHE A 54 -5.21 6.14 -5.29
C PHE A 54 -4.92 7.58 -5.72
N VAL A 55 -3.92 8.18 -5.09
CA VAL A 55 -3.50 9.57 -5.32
C VAL A 55 -1.99 9.62 -5.48
N LYS A 56 -1.49 10.45 -6.38
CA LYS A 56 -0.06 10.66 -6.59
C LYS A 56 0.55 11.51 -5.48
N THR A 57 1.84 11.34 -5.23
CA THR A 57 2.61 12.18 -4.31
C THR A 57 2.45 13.66 -4.66
N GLY A 58 2.35 14.52 -3.65
CA GLY A 58 2.10 15.95 -3.84
C GLY A 58 0.66 16.32 -4.20
N LEU A 59 -0.26 15.36 -4.24
CA LEU A 59 -1.68 15.56 -4.55
C LEU A 59 -1.93 16.30 -5.87
N ARG A 60 -1.06 16.07 -6.86
CA ARG A 60 -1.18 16.67 -8.20
C ARG A 60 -2.08 15.87 -9.12
N ASN A 61 -2.27 14.60 -8.83
CA ASN A 61 -3.03 13.69 -9.69
C ASN A 61 -3.49 12.47 -8.89
N TYR A 62 -4.33 11.68 -9.49
CA TYR A 62 -4.83 10.41 -8.94
C TYR A 62 -4.72 9.31 -9.98
N HIS A 63 -4.87 8.06 -9.52
CA HIS A 63 -4.87 6.90 -10.41
C HIS A 63 -6.11 6.94 -11.33
N ARG A 64 -5.93 6.58 -12.61
CA ARG A 64 -7.00 6.59 -13.64
C ARG A 64 -8.29 5.86 -13.20
N LEU A 65 -8.16 4.79 -12.42
CA LEU A 65 -9.27 4.00 -11.92
C LEU A 65 -9.86 4.51 -10.58
N SER A 66 -9.30 5.56 -9.96
CA SER A 66 -9.76 6.01 -8.64
C SER A 66 -11.21 6.52 -8.64
N LYS A 67 -11.64 7.22 -9.68
CA LYS A 67 -13.03 7.66 -9.82
C LYS A 67 -13.98 6.49 -10.08
N GLU A 68 -13.55 5.53 -10.90
CA GLU A 68 -14.31 4.33 -11.20
C GLU A 68 -14.50 3.46 -9.96
N TYR A 69 -13.45 3.29 -9.15
CA TYR A 69 -13.51 2.63 -7.84
C TYR A 69 -14.60 3.22 -6.94
N LEU A 70 -14.73 4.55 -6.88
CA LEU A 70 -15.76 5.22 -6.09
C LEU A 70 -17.18 4.99 -6.60
N ARG A 71 -17.33 4.69 -7.89
CA ARG A 71 -18.62 4.46 -8.57
C ARG A 71 -18.93 2.98 -8.78
N ALA A 72 -18.02 2.09 -8.38
CA ALA A 72 -18.14 0.66 -8.60
C ALA A 72 -19.48 0.11 -8.06
N PRO A 73 -20.32 -0.51 -8.93
CA PRO A 73 -21.66 -0.90 -8.57
C PRO A 73 -21.71 -2.12 -7.63
N THR A 74 -20.68 -2.95 -7.64
CA THR A 74 -20.60 -4.17 -6.84
C THR A 74 -19.32 -4.23 -6.02
N SER A 75 -19.33 -4.98 -4.93
CA SER A 75 -18.14 -5.21 -4.10
C SER A 75 -17.06 -5.98 -4.87
N ALA A 76 -17.43 -6.96 -5.67
CA ALA A 76 -16.48 -7.74 -6.48
C ALA A 76 -15.73 -6.83 -7.47
N TYR A 77 -16.45 -5.99 -8.22
CA TYR A 77 -15.82 -5.04 -9.14
C TYR A 77 -14.94 -4.02 -8.42
N ARG A 78 -15.37 -3.56 -7.25
CA ARG A 78 -14.59 -2.65 -6.40
C ARG A 78 -13.28 -3.30 -5.94
N ASN A 79 -13.32 -4.58 -5.54
CA ASN A 79 -12.12 -5.31 -5.12
C ASN A 79 -11.14 -5.49 -6.29
N LYS A 80 -11.63 -5.80 -7.47
CA LYS A 80 -10.80 -5.84 -8.68
C LYS A 80 -10.11 -4.52 -8.97
N LEU A 81 -10.85 -3.41 -8.95
CA LEU A 81 -10.26 -2.08 -9.13
C LEU A 81 -9.25 -1.74 -8.02
N PHE A 82 -9.53 -2.14 -6.77
CA PHE A 82 -8.61 -1.98 -5.65
C PHE A 82 -7.30 -2.70 -5.91
N SER A 83 -7.35 -3.96 -6.34
CA SER A 83 -6.15 -4.77 -6.63
C SER A 83 -5.31 -4.16 -7.75
N LEU A 84 -5.95 -3.67 -8.82
CA LEU A 84 -5.26 -2.98 -9.91
C LEU A 84 -4.58 -1.69 -9.44
N ILE A 85 -5.28 -0.85 -8.66
CA ILE A 85 -4.72 0.41 -8.15
C ILE A 85 -3.54 0.16 -7.21
N VAL A 86 -3.69 -0.79 -6.28
CA VAL A 86 -2.65 -1.11 -5.29
C VAL A 86 -1.47 -1.82 -5.96
N GLY A 87 -1.70 -2.68 -6.94
CA GLY A 87 -0.64 -3.32 -7.73
C GLY A 87 0.27 -2.32 -8.42
N GLU A 88 -0.29 -1.22 -8.95
CA GLU A 88 0.47 -0.14 -9.59
C GLU A 88 1.03 0.90 -8.58
N ALA A 89 0.84 0.71 -7.26
CA ALA A 89 1.23 1.69 -6.25
C ALA A 89 2.75 1.80 -6.10
N ALA A 90 3.32 2.97 -6.44
CA ALA A 90 4.75 3.24 -6.37
C ALA A 90 5.27 3.55 -4.95
N ASN A 91 4.39 3.76 -3.97
CA ASN A 91 4.76 4.17 -2.60
C ASN A 91 4.20 3.23 -1.52
N PHE A 92 3.84 1.99 -1.90
CA PHE A 92 3.24 1.02 -0.99
C PHE A 92 4.07 0.80 0.28
N ALA A 93 5.38 0.63 0.12
CA ALA A 93 6.32 0.41 1.21
C ALA A 93 7.06 1.68 1.68
N ALA A 94 6.77 2.87 1.14
CA ALA A 94 7.56 4.09 1.35
C ALA A 94 7.81 4.39 2.81
N ASN A 95 6.98 4.37 3.75
CA ASN A 95 7.34 4.65 5.16
C ASN A 95 7.89 3.44 5.92
N VAL A 96 8.01 2.31 5.29
CA VAL A 96 8.63 1.10 5.83
C VAL A 96 10.09 1.02 5.42
N THR A 97 10.39 1.53 4.23
CA THR A 97 11.72 1.51 3.63
C THR A 97 12.10 2.90 3.13
N ASN A 98 13.34 3.06 2.69
CA ASN A 98 13.82 4.28 2.02
C ASN A 98 13.66 4.21 0.49
N HIS A 99 12.94 3.21 -0.01
CA HIS A 99 12.75 2.98 -1.44
C HIS A 99 11.44 3.59 -1.92
N ASP A 100 11.37 4.91 -1.95
CA ASP A 100 10.25 5.66 -2.49
C ASP A 100 10.16 5.47 -4.02
N GLY A 101 8.95 5.45 -4.55
CA GLY A 101 8.73 5.31 -5.99
C GLY A 101 8.82 3.87 -6.53
N ARG A 102 8.98 2.86 -5.68
CA ARG A 102 9.16 1.46 -6.09
C ARG A 102 7.86 0.66 -6.03
N ARG A 103 7.64 -0.21 -7.00
CA ARG A 103 6.46 -1.08 -7.11
C ARG A 103 6.62 -2.36 -6.29
N HIS A 104 6.64 -2.21 -4.97
CA HIS A 104 6.86 -3.34 -4.05
C HIS A 104 5.75 -4.40 -4.11
N VAL A 105 4.51 -4.04 -4.45
CA VAL A 105 3.41 -5.03 -4.54
C VAL A 105 3.70 -6.03 -5.65
N ASP A 106 4.09 -5.57 -6.84
CA ASP A 106 4.46 -6.45 -7.94
C ASP A 106 5.66 -7.35 -7.58
N PHE A 107 6.65 -6.79 -6.90
CA PHE A 107 7.83 -7.54 -6.46
C PHE A 107 7.47 -8.62 -5.44
N ILE A 108 6.60 -8.30 -4.48
CA ILE A 108 6.10 -9.27 -3.49
C ILE A 108 5.29 -10.38 -4.17
N THR A 109 4.37 -10.02 -5.06
CA THR A 109 3.53 -11.02 -5.75
C THR A 109 4.32 -11.89 -6.71
N SER A 110 5.27 -11.33 -7.46
CA SER A 110 6.16 -12.11 -8.34
C SER A 110 7.06 -13.07 -7.55
N THR A 111 7.57 -12.63 -6.39
CA THR A 111 8.34 -13.52 -5.49
C THR A 111 7.43 -14.60 -4.88
N LEU A 112 6.19 -14.25 -4.49
CA LEU A 112 5.20 -15.21 -4.01
C LEU A 112 4.90 -16.30 -5.04
N MET A 113 4.69 -15.91 -6.31
CA MET A 113 4.49 -16.87 -7.43
C MET A 113 5.66 -17.84 -7.56
N ARG A 114 6.87 -17.39 -7.33
CA ARG A 114 8.08 -18.21 -7.44
C ARG A 114 8.25 -19.17 -6.27
N ILE A 115 7.88 -18.76 -5.05
CA ILE A 115 8.18 -19.48 -3.79
C ILE A 115 6.97 -20.25 -3.28
N GLY A 116 5.75 -19.88 -3.67
CA GLY A 116 4.49 -20.51 -3.30
C GLY A 116 3.86 -19.95 -2.02
N SER A 117 4.66 -19.51 -1.04
CA SER A 117 4.13 -18.88 0.17
C SER A 117 5.12 -17.91 0.81
N LEU A 118 4.61 -16.86 1.47
CA LEU A 118 5.42 -15.87 2.17
C LEU A 118 4.90 -15.66 3.59
N ASN A 119 5.75 -15.84 4.59
CA ASN A 119 5.41 -15.42 5.94
C ASN A 119 5.64 -13.92 6.13
N LYS A 120 5.13 -13.38 7.24
CA LYS A 120 5.20 -11.95 7.54
C LYS A 120 6.64 -11.39 7.58
N LYS A 121 7.61 -12.17 8.10
CA LYS A 121 9.03 -11.76 8.15
C LYS A 121 9.63 -11.67 6.74
N GLN A 122 9.25 -12.59 5.86
CA GLN A 122 9.66 -12.60 4.46
C GLN A 122 9.07 -11.41 3.69
N ILE A 123 7.78 -11.09 3.90
CA ILE A 123 7.15 -9.90 3.31
C ILE A 123 7.88 -8.62 3.75
N ILE A 124 8.28 -8.53 5.01
CA ILE A 124 9.07 -7.40 5.52
C ILE A 124 10.46 -7.36 4.87
N GLY A 125 11.11 -8.51 4.74
CA GLY A 125 12.38 -8.62 4.03
C GLY A 125 12.28 -8.06 2.61
N LEU A 126 11.24 -8.45 1.87
CA LEU A 126 10.95 -7.93 0.52
C LEU A 126 10.74 -6.41 0.49
N MET A 127 10.07 -5.86 1.50
CA MET A 127 9.88 -4.41 1.60
C MET A 127 11.18 -3.63 1.84
N THR A 128 12.24 -4.28 2.33
CA THR A 128 13.56 -3.65 2.55
C THR A 128 14.49 -3.72 1.35
N ILE A 129 14.13 -4.48 0.33
CA ILE A 129 14.88 -4.61 -0.92
C ILE A 129 14.42 -3.53 -1.90
N ASP A 130 15.36 -2.98 -2.68
CA ASP A 130 15.00 -2.14 -3.83
C ASP A 130 14.67 -3.03 -5.03
N PRO A 131 13.42 -3.07 -5.50
CA PRO A 131 13.02 -3.90 -6.63
C PRO A 131 13.79 -3.60 -7.93
N GLU A 132 14.31 -2.38 -8.11
CA GLU A 132 15.07 -2.01 -9.33
C GLU A 132 16.41 -2.72 -9.42
N ASN A 133 16.98 -3.18 -8.30
CA ASN A 133 18.20 -3.98 -8.31
C ASN A 133 17.95 -5.44 -8.72
N HIS A 134 16.70 -5.83 -8.96
CA HIS A 134 16.29 -7.19 -9.31
C HIS A 134 15.53 -7.19 -10.66
N PRO A 135 16.24 -7.17 -11.79
CA PRO A 135 15.65 -7.05 -13.13
C PRO A 135 14.70 -8.20 -13.50
N LYS A 136 14.80 -9.34 -12.80
CA LYS A 136 13.84 -10.45 -12.93
C LYS A 136 12.48 -10.17 -12.28
N GLY A 137 12.38 -9.10 -11.46
CA GLY A 137 11.17 -8.75 -10.72
C GLY A 137 10.86 -9.63 -9.52
N PHE A 138 11.73 -10.54 -9.13
CA PHE A 138 11.61 -11.43 -7.95
C PHE A 138 12.98 -11.86 -7.42
N ILE A 139 13.00 -12.44 -6.22
CA ILE A 139 14.18 -13.08 -5.63
C ILE A 139 13.93 -14.56 -5.36
N ASP A 140 15.00 -15.32 -5.17
CA ASP A 140 14.94 -16.72 -4.78
C ASP A 140 14.78 -16.90 -3.25
N LEU A 141 14.62 -18.13 -2.81
CA LEU A 141 14.36 -18.46 -1.40
C LEU A 141 15.55 -18.12 -0.50
N ASP A 142 16.78 -18.31 -0.97
CA ASP A 142 17.99 -18.05 -0.17
C ASP A 142 18.18 -16.55 0.07
N GLU A 143 18.02 -15.76 -0.98
CA GLU A 143 18.06 -14.30 -0.89
C GLU A 143 16.92 -13.76 -0.02
N LEU A 144 15.71 -14.31 -0.16
CA LEU A 144 14.57 -13.97 0.68
C LEU A 144 14.83 -14.27 2.17
N ASN A 145 15.39 -15.41 2.48
CA ASN A 145 15.71 -15.79 3.86
C ASN A 145 16.78 -14.87 4.45
N LEU A 146 17.78 -14.48 3.65
CA LEU A 146 18.80 -13.51 4.06
C LEU A 146 18.18 -12.13 4.33
N ALA A 147 17.34 -11.63 3.44
CA ALA A 147 16.64 -10.35 3.60
C ALA A 147 15.72 -10.35 4.84
N SER A 148 14.98 -11.44 5.05
CA SER A 148 14.13 -11.64 6.22
C SER A 148 14.93 -11.63 7.53
N LYS A 149 16.09 -12.32 7.57
CA LYS A 149 16.99 -12.34 8.71
C LYS A 149 17.58 -10.97 9.02
N ASN A 150 17.96 -10.23 7.98
CA ASN A 150 18.52 -8.89 8.12
C ASN A 150 17.45 -7.88 8.60
N ALA A 151 16.26 -7.93 8.05
CA ALA A 151 15.14 -7.10 8.45
C ALA A 151 14.75 -7.34 9.92
N SER A 152 14.76 -8.59 10.39
CA SER A 152 14.40 -8.92 11.77
C SER A 152 15.44 -8.48 12.82
N LYS A 153 16.70 -8.30 12.42
CA LYS A 153 17.78 -7.79 13.30
C LYS A 153 17.76 -6.26 13.46
N ASN A 154 17.01 -5.56 12.63
CA ASN A 154 17.00 -4.12 12.61
C ASN A 154 15.91 -3.60 13.56
N SER A 155 16.25 -2.62 14.44
CA SER A 155 15.29 -1.88 15.27
C SER A 155 14.17 -1.21 14.48
N PHE A 156 14.33 -1.13 13.18
CA PHE A 156 13.36 -0.74 12.19
C PHE A 156 12.09 -1.62 12.24
N PHE A 157 12.23 -2.93 12.38
CA PHE A 157 11.12 -3.88 12.46
C PHE A 157 10.18 -3.57 13.63
N GLU A 158 10.74 -3.37 14.82
CA GLU A 158 9.96 -3.10 16.03
C GLU A 158 9.22 -1.75 15.94
N ARG A 159 9.90 -0.72 15.45
CA ARG A 159 9.31 0.63 15.31
C ARG A 159 8.24 0.74 14.23
N LYS A 160 8.30 -0.10 13.20
CA LYS A 160 7.39 -0.07 12.04
C LYS A 160 6.38 -1.22 12.01
N TYR A 161 6.37 -2.06 13.04
CA TYR A 161 5.52 -3.25 13.12
C TYR A 161 4.04 -2.99 12.81
N ASN A 162 3.47 -1.94 13.37
CA ASN A 162 2.07 -1.58 13.11
C ASN A 162 1.81 -1.21 11.63
N GLN A 163 2.76 -0.55 10.98
CA GLN A 163 2.64 -0.20 9.56
C GLN A 163 2.77 -1.45 8.69
N VAL A 164 3.69 -2.33 9.01
CA VAL A 164 3.86 -3.62 8.31
C VAL A 164 2.61 -4.47 8.46
N SER A 165 2.03 -4.56 9.66
CA SER A 165 0.77 -5.27 9.87
C SER A 165 -0.36 -4.72 9.02
N TYR A 166 -0.44 -3.39 8.89
CA TYR A 166 -1.39 -2.74 7.99
C TYR A 166 -1.16 -3.12 6.53
N LEU A 167 0.10 -3.10 6.06
CA LEU A 167 0.44 -3.47 4.69
C LEU A 167 0.13 -4.95 4.40
N CYS A 168 0.42 -5.86 5.34
CA CYS A 168 0.02 -7.25 5.23
C CYS A 168 -1.51 -7.41 5.12
N ASN A 169 -2.27 -6.64 5.91
CA ASN A 169 -3.73 -6.63 5.81
C ASN A 169 -4.24 -6.06 4.48
N VAL A 170 -3.52 -5.14 3.86
CA VAL A 170 -3.84 -4.65 2.51
C VAL A 170 -3.57 -5.76 1.48
N LEU A 171 -2.43 -6.44 1.55
CA LEU A 171 -2.13 -7.58 0.65
C LEU A 171 -3.22 -8.67 0.72
N ASN A 172 -3.72 -8.96 1.92
CA ASN A 172 -4.82 -9.92 2.13
C ASN A 172 -6.18 -9.46 1.54
N LYS A 173 -6.28 -8.24 1.06
CA LYS A 173 -7.48 -7.70 0.39
C LYS A 173 -7.33 -7.62 -1.13
N LEU A 174 -6.16 -7.94 -1.65
CA LEU A 174 -5.97 -8.02 -3.07
C LEU A 174 -6.71 -9.26 -3.59
N GLU A 175 -7.27 -9.14 -4.77
CA GLU A 175 -7.86 -10.28 -5.49
C GLU A 175 -6.80 -11.37 -5.65
N ASP A 176 -7.18 -12.60 -5.48
CA ASP A 176 -6.33 -13.78 -5.59
C ASP A 176 -5.26 -13.97 -4.48
N LEU A 177 -5.24 -13.14 -3.43
CA LEU A 177 -4.34 -13.34 -2.31
C LEU A 177 -5.09 -13.60 -1.00
N THR A 178 -4.58 -14.55 -0.22
CA THR A 178 -5.11 -14.85 1.11
C THR A 178 -4.03 -15.20 2.12
N PHE A 179 -4.28 -14.91 3.40
CA PHE A 179 -3.47 -15.39 4.51
C PHE A 179 -4.09 -16.65 5.11
N HIS A 180 -3.32 -17.73 5.12
CA HIS A 180 -3.63 -18.97 5.81
C HIS A 180 -2.44 -19.37 6.69
N ASP A 181 -2.66 -19.76 7.95
CA ASP A 181 -1.63 -20.11 8.92
C ASP A 181 -0.43 -19.13 8.98
N SER A 182 -0.76 -17.84 9.02
CA SER A 182 0.23 -16.74 9.09
C SER A 182 1.14 -16.61 7.88
N LYS A 183 0.78 -17.22 6.73
CA LYS A 183 1.46 -17.09 5.45
C LYS A 183 0.52 -16.54 4.39
N LEU A 184 1.08 -15.78 3.46
CA LEU A 184 0.42 -15.30 2.26
C LEU A 184 0.55 -16.34 1.16
N PHE A 185 -0.55 -16.62 0.46
CA PHE A 185 -0.65 -17.52 -0.68
C PHE A 185 -1.48 -16.87 -1.79
N PHE A 186 -1.40 -17.40 -3.00
CA PHE A 186 -2.48 -17.26 -3.96
C PHE A 186 -3.68 -18.10 -3.51
N ASP A 187 -4.90 -17.61 -3.75
CA ASP A 187 -6.14 -18.27 -3.29
C ASP A 187 -6.28 -19.73 -3.76
N GLU A 188 -5.83 -20.05 -4.96
CA GLU A 188 -5.85 -21.41 -5.49
C GLU A 188 -4.93 -22.35 -4.70
N ASP A 189 -3.78 -21.86 -4.26
CA ASP A 189 -2.82 -22.63 -3.48
C ASP A 189 -3.30 -22.82 -2.04
N ALA A 190 -3.94 -21.78 -1.45
CA ALA A 190 -4.52 -21.86 -0.12
C ALA A 190 -5.68 -22.87 -0.01
N ARG A 191 -6.43 -23.08 -1.10
CA ARG A 191 -7.53 -24.08 -1.16
C ARG A 191 -7.05 -25.51 -1.27
N ARG A 192 -5.77 -25.72 -1.59
CA ARG A 192 -5.14 -27.07 -1.70
C ARG A 192 -4.48 -27.54 -0.42
N LEU A 193 -4.38 -26.68 0.60
CA LEU A 193 -3.82 -26.98 1.92
C LEU A 193 -4.92 -27.35 2.92
#